data_132c5a384fe70f1c29767acd91b2a5a1
#
_entry.id   132c5a384fe70f1c29767acd91b2a5a1
#
_cell.length_a   1.000
_cell.length_b   1.000
_cell.length_c   1.000
_cell.angle_alpha   90.00
_cell.angle_beta   90.00
_cell.angle_gamma   90.00
#
_symmetry.space_group_name_H-M   'P 1'
#
loop_
_entity.id
_entity.type
_entity.pdbx_description
1 polymer ?
#
loop_
_entity_poly.entity_id
_entity_poly.type
_entity_poly.pdbx_seq_one_letter_code
_entity_poly.pdbx_strand_id
1 'polypeptide(L)'
;GSVQARCMLIERLDLLVKEREKHVGIDLKARSMYNYRSARNRLQEFIRQQYNATDLAFSQLTEGFIYEFQTFCLGRCGLQESTFFGTASLLKTVCRLAYREGLTDVLLFNKVRVERGDKKTPKALDKAALDELKALCFDGWEADLETARDVFLFACYTGAAYCDLMALRLEHLVRDDEGALWLKFNRQKTG
;
A
#
# COMPACT_ATOMS: atom_id res chain seq x y z
N GLY A 1 -9.08 -30.31 -30.65
CA GLY A 1 -8.30 -29.88 -29.48
C GLY A 1 -8.09 -28.39 -29.56
N SER A 2 -8.85 -27.60 -28.79
CA SER A 2 -8.69 -26.16 -28.71
C SER A 2 -7.33 -25.85 -28.12
N VAL A 3 -6.51 -25.13 -28.86
CA VAL A 3 -5.30 -24.48 -28.33
C VAL A 3 -5.79 -23.40 -27.36
N GLN A 4 -5.99 -23.78 -26.09
CA GLN A 4 -6.14 -22.82 -25.01
C GLN A 4 -4.84 -22.00 -25.00
N ALA A 5 -4.95 -20.72 -25.34
CA ALA A 5 -3.84 -19.79 -25.23
C ALA A 5 -3.28 -19.92 -23.80
N ARG A 6 -2.01 -20.37 -23.70
CA ARG A 6 -1.32 -20.56 -22.41
C ARG A 6 -0.96 -19.18 -21.85
N CYS A 7 -1.96 -18.46 -21.35
CA CYS A 7 -1.68 -17.25 -20.57
C CYS A 7 -0.97 -17.66 -19.29
N MET A 8 0.19 -17.08 -19.05
CA MET A 8 1.05 -17.41 -17.92
C MET A 8 0.81 -16.44 -16.75
N LEU A 9 1.36 -16.74 -15.60
CA LEU A 9 1.10 -16.00 -14.36
C LEU A 9 1.52 -14.52 -14.44
N ILE A 10 2.76 -14.25 -14.87
CA ILE A 10 3.26 -12.86 -14.97
C ILE A 10 2.56 -12.13 -16.10
N GLU A 11 2.33 -12.78 -17.23
CA GLU A 11 1.56 -12.21 -18.34
C GLU A 11 0.16 -11.75 -17.89
N ARG A 12 -0.57 -12.60 -17.15
CA ARG A 12 -1.90 -12.25 -16.62
C ARG A 12 -1.83 -11.13 -15.57
N LEU A 13 -0.78 -11.12 -14.76
CA LEU A 13 -0.54 -10.05 -13.80
C LEU A 13 -0.24 -8.72 -14.51
N ASP A 14 0.53 -8.73 -15.58
CA ASP A 14 0.82 -7.55 -16.40
C ASP A 14 -0.47 -6.98 -17.04
N LEU A 15 -1.36 -7.85 -17.51
CA LEU A 15 -2.68 -7.42 -18.00
C LEU A 15 -3.50 -6.75 -16.87
N LEU A 16 -3.52 -7.33 -15.67
CA LEU A 16 -4.21 -6.73 -14.53
C LEU A 16 -3.62 -5.37 -14.16
N VAL A 17 -2.30 -5.23 -14.18
CA VAL A 17 -1.62 -3.95 -13.89
C VAL A 17 -2.05 -2.89 -14.92
N LYS A 18 -2.05 -3.22 -16.22
CA LYS A 18 -2.50 -2.33 -17.30
C LYS A 18 -3.97 -1.94 -17.17
N GLU A 19 -4.83 -2.89 -16.77
CA GLU A 19 -6.24 -2.61 -16.49
C GLU A 19 -6.39 -1.61 -15.34
N ARG A 20 -5.66 -1.81 -14.24
CA ARG A 20 -5.70 -0.94 -13.08
C ARG A 20 -5.10 0.45 -13.34
N GLU A 21 -4.11 0.57 -14.22
CA GLU A 21 -3.56 1.86 -14.62
C GLU A 21 -4.62 2.81 -15.22
N LYS A 22 -5.60 2.28 -15.95
CA LYS A 22 -6.71 3.08 -16.51
C LYS A 22 -7.63 3.67 -15.44
N HIS A 23 -7.58 3.12 -14.23
CA HIS A 23 -8.38 3.57 -13.09
C HIS A 23 -7.68 4.64 -12.23
N VAL A 24 -6.42 4.97 -12.54
CA VAL A 24 -5.69 6.00 -11.81
C VAL A 24 -6.34 7.37 -12.05
N GLY A 25 -6.66 8.05 -10.96
CA GLY A 25 -7.37 9.35 -10.99
C GLY A 25 -8.90 9.24 -11.04
N ILE A 26 -9.47 8.03 -11.20
CA ILE A 26 -10.92 7.78 -11.13
C ILE A 26 -11.24 7.20 -9.74
N ASP A 27 -10.88 5.96 -9.50
CA ASP A 27 -11.13 5.23 -8.25
C ASP A 27 -9.85 4.63 -7.64
N LEU A 28 -8.70 4.79 -8.32
CA LEU A 28 -7.40 4.30 -7.87
C LEU A 28 -6.38 5.46 -7.76
N LYS A 29 -5.67 5.52 -6.63
CA LYS A 29 -4.58 6.49 -6.45
C LYS A 29 -3.29 6.00 -7.10
N ALA A 30 -2.50 6.91 -7.67
CA ALA A 30 -1.20 6.60 -8.29
C ALA A 30 -0.27 5.82 -7.33
N ARG A 31 -0.30 6.13 -6.02
CA ARG A 31 0.46 5.39 -5.01
C ARG A 31 0.12 3.89 -4.95
N SER A 32 -1.13 3.53 -5.23
CA SER A 32 -1.55 2.13 -5.26
C SER A 32 -0.88 1.37 -6.40
N MET A 33 -0.64 2.00 -7.55
CA MET A 33 0.06 1.39 -8.68
C MET A 33 1.50 1.01 -8.36
N TYR A 34 2.18 1.79 -7.51
CA TYR A 34 3.50 1.42 -7.02
C TYR A 34 3.50 0.04 -6.34
N ASN A 35 2.48 -0.24 -5.52
CA ASN A 35 2.35 -1.53 -4.83
C ASN A 35 2.12 -2.69 -5.82
N TYR A 36 1.28 -2.48 -6.84
CA TYR A 36 1.05 -3.47 -7.89
C TYR A 36 2.33 -3.80 -8.66
N ARG A 37 3.06 -2.77 -9.12
CA ARG A 37 4.32 -2.95 -9.86
C ARG A 37 5.40 -3.58 -8.97
N SER A 38 5.53 -3.16 -7.72
CA SER A 38 6.48 -3.75 -6.76
C SER A 38 6.19 -5.23 -6.50
N ALA A 39 4.92 -5.59 -6.30
CA ALA A 39 4.52 -6.99 -6.10
C ALA A 39 4.82 -7.84 -7.35
N ARG A 40 4.51 -7.31 -8.53
CA ARG A 40 4.81 -7.94 -9.84
C ARG A 40 6.31 -8.22 -10.01
N ASN A 41 7.14 -7.21 -9.74
CA ASN A 41 8.59 -7.34 -9.90
C ASN A 41 9.19 -8.36 -8.93
N ARG A 42 8.72 -8.40 -7.68
CA ARG A 42 9.15 -9.41 -6.70
C ARG A 42 8.75 -10.82 -7.11
N LEU A 43 7.53 -10.98 -7.64
CA LEU A 43 7.06 -12.27 -8.10
C LEU A 43 7.89 -12.77 -9.29
N GLN A 44 8.20 -11.91 -10.25
CA GLN A 44 9.07 -12.27 -11.38
C GLN A 44 10.49 -12.61 -10.92
N GLU A 45 11.05 -11.85 -9.99
CA GLU A 45 12.39 -12.14 -9.45
C GLU A 45 12.41 -13.47 -8.70
N PHE A 46 11.38 -13.78 -7.91
CA PHE A 46 11.22 -15.07 -7.25
C PHE A 46 11.16 -16.23 -8.27
N ILE A 47 10.34 -16.09 -9.30
CA ILE A 47 10.21 -17.10 -10.35
C ILE A 47 11.56 -17.32 -11.05
N ARG A 48 12.27 -16.25 -11.37
CA ARG A 48 13.58 -16.32 -12.00
C ARG A 48 14.61 -17.05 -11.13
N GLN A 49 14.65 -16.75 -9.84
CA GLN A 49 15.64 -17.33 -8.93
C GLN A 49 15.31 -18.77 -8.52
N GLN A 50 14.05 -19.06 -8.26
CA GLN A 50 13.64 -20.35 -7.72
C GLN A 50 13.38 -21.40 -8.81
N TYR A 51 12.84 -20.97 -9.96
CA TYR A 51 12.41 -21.86 -11.03
C TYR A 51 13.24 -21.73 -12.31
N ASN A 52 14.22 -20.81 -12.32
CA ASN A 52 15.05 -20.49 -13.51
C ASN A 52 14.18 -20.24 -14.77
N ALA A 53 13.06 -19.56 -14.60
CA ALA A 53 12.08 -19.27 -15.64
C ALA A 53 11.74 -17.77 -15.65
N THR A 54 11.22 -17.29 -16.77
CA THR A 54 10.73 -15.90 -16.90
C THR A 54 9.28 -15.77 -16.48
N ASP A 55 8.52 -16.85 -16.55
CA ASP A 55 7.10 -16.94 -16.17
C ASP A 55 6.74 -18.40 -15.86
N LEU A 56 5.57 -18.64 -15.26
CA LEU A 56 5.05 -19.97 -14.95
C LEU A 56 3.61 -20.13 -15.44
N ALA A 57 3.31 -21.32 -15.96
CA ALA A 57 1.93 -21.67 -16.25
C ALA A 57 1.13 -21.88 -14.95
N PHE A 58 -0.16 -21.55 -14.94
CA PHE A 58 -1.03 -21.76 -13.77
C PHE A 58 -1.05 -23.21 -13.30
N SER A 59 -0.90 -24.18 -14.22
CA SER A 59 -0.81 -25.61 -13.92
C SER A 59 0.43 -26.03 -13.13
N GLN A 60 1.47 -25.19 -13.10
CA GLN A 60 2.70 -25.43 -12.34
C GLN A 60 2.63 -24.89 -10.92
N LEU A 61 1.60 -24.10 -10.60
CA LEU A 61 1.44 -23.50 -9.27
C LEU A 61 0.83 -24.50 -8.30
N THR A 62 1.50 -24.72 -7.19
CA THR A 62 1.03 -25.54 -6.07
C THR A 62 0.71 -24.67 -4.86
N GLU A 63 0.05 -25.24 -3.84
CA GLU A 63 -0.15 -24.50 -2.57
C GLU A 63 1.19 -24.12 -1.91
N GLY A 64 2.23 -24.95 -2.10
CA GLY A 64 3.60 -24.66 -1.62
C GLY A 64 4.22 -23.39 -2.19
N PHE A 65 3.89 -23.04 -3.44
CA PHE A 65 4.42 -21.87 -4.12
C PHE A 65 4.26 -20.57 -3.30
N ILE A 66 3.10 -20.35 -2.68
CA ILE A 66 2.86 -19.11 -1.92
C ILE A 66 3.69 -19.06 -0.63
N TYR A 67 3.98 -20.20 0.00
CA TYR A 67 4.84 -20.26 1.18
C TYR A 67 6.33 -20.08 0.82
N GLU A 68 6.78 -20.66 -0.29
CA GLU A 68 8.12 -20.43 -0.81
C GLU A 68 8.31 -18.95 -1.19
N PHE A 69 7.31 -18.35 -1.82
CA PHE A 69 7.30 -16.92 -2.14
C PHE A 69 7.30 -16.06 -0.88
N GLN A 70 6.59 -16.47 0.17
CA GLN A 70 6.64 -15.81 1.49
C GLN A 70 8.06 -15.83 2.06
N THR A 71 8.68 -17.01 2.09
CA THR A 71 10.05 -17.17 2.59
C THR A 71 11.04 -16.30 1.81
N PHE A 72 10.90 -16.25 0.49
CA PHE A 72 11.69 -15.37 -0.35
C PHE A 72 11.47 -13.88 -0.01
N CYS A 73 10.24 -13.44 0.09
CA CYS A 73 9.90 -12.05 0.36
C CYS A 73 10.36 -11.59 1.76
N LEU A 74 10.11 -12.39 2.79
CA LEU A 74 10.47 -12.04 4.17
C LEU A 74 11.98 -12.20 4.41
N GLY A 75 12.56 -13.32 3.94
CA GLY A 75 13.96 -13.64 4.21
C GLY A 75 14.94 -12.88 3.32
N ARG A 76 14.76 -12.91 2.00
CA ARG A 76 15.70 -12.27 1.06
C ARG A 76 15.39 -10.79 0.79
N CYS A 77 14.12 -10.44 0.64
CA CYS A 77 13.73 -9.06 0.34
C CYS A 77 13.53 -8.20 1.61
N GLY A 78 13.57 -8.79 2.81
CA GLY A 78 13.38 -8.08 4.07
C GLY A 78 12.00 -7.42 4.21
N LEU A 79 10.97 -7.97 3.54
CA LEU A 79 9.63 -7.40 3.62
C LEU A 79 9.02 -7.59 5.01
N GLN A 80 8.21 -6.62 5.42
CA GLN A 80 7.31 -6.79 6.55
C GLN A 80 6.15 -7.72 6.16
N GLU A 81 5.64 -8.52 7.08
CA GLU A 81 4.50 -9.43 6.87
C GLU A 81 3.26 -8.71 6.32
N SER A 82 2.96 -7.50 6.82
CA SER A 82 1.87 -6.67 6.30
C SER A 82 2.04 -6.28 4.83
N THR A 83 3.27 -6.09 4.37
CA THR A 83 3.58 -5.81 2.96
C THR A 83 3.45 -7.08 2.12
N PHE A 84 3.94 -8.21 2.64
CA PHE A 84 3.76 -9.51 1.99
C PHE A 84 2.28 -9.88 1.87
N PHE A 85 1.48 -9.64 2.90
CA PHE A 85 0.03 -9.85 2.86
C PHE A 85 -0.63 -9.16 1.67
N GLY A 86 -0.27 -7.90 1.39
CA GLY A 86 -0.75 -7.17 0.20
C GLY A 86 -0.30 -7.83 -1.12
N THR A 87 0.96 -8.26 -1.18
CA THR A 87 1.53 -8.98 -2.34
C THR A 87 0.84 -10.32 -2.59
N ALA A 88 0.64 -11.11 -1.53
CA ALA A 88 -0.06 -12.39 -1.59
C ALA A 88 -1.55 -12.22 -1.97
N SER A 89 -2.19 -11.15 -1.49
CA SER A 89 -3.58 -10.82 -1.86
C SER A 89 -3.71 -10.51 -3.36
N LEU A 90 -2.72 -9.83 -3.94
CA LEU A 90 -2.66 -9.59 -5.38
C LEU A 90 -2.47 -10.90 -6.15
N LEU A 91 -1.54 -11.76 -5.74
CA LEU A 91 -1.34 -13.09 -6.35
C LEU A 91 -2.63 -13.91 -6.34
N LYS A 92 -3.32 -13.98 -5.20
CA LYS A 92 -4.62 -14.67 -5.09
C LYS A 92 -5.68 -14.06 -6.03
N THR A 93 -5.66 -12.74 -6.20
CA THR A 93 -6.58 -12.05 -7.10
C THR A 93 -6.33 -12.45 -8.55
N VAL A 94 -5.06 -12.50 -8.99
CA VAL A 94 -4.68 -12.95 -10.33
C VAL A 94 -5.11 -14.39 -10.57
N CYS A 95 -4.85 -15.30 -9.61
CA CYS A 95 -5.25 -16.71 -9.74
C CYS A 95 -6.79 -16.87 -9.80
N ARG A 96 -7.54 -16.05 -9.05
CA ARG A 96 -9.00 -16.05 -9.09
C ARG A 96 -9.53 -15.55 -10.44
N LEU A 97 -8.89 -14.52 -11.01
CA LEU A 97 -9.22 -14.04 -12.36
C LEU A 97 -8.93 -15.10 -13.41
N ALA A 98 -7.76 -15.75 -13.35
CA ALA A 98 -7.38 -16.84 -14.24
C ALA A 98 -8.40 -18.00 -14.20
N TYR A 99 -8.87 -18.37 -13.00
CA TYR A 99 -9.93 -19.38 -12.85
C TYR A 99 -11.25 -18.93 -13.51
N ARG A 100 -11.67 -17.70 -13.28
CA ARG A 100 -12.90 -17.15 -13.88
C ARG A 100 -12.84 -17.04 -15.41
N GLU A 101 -11.67 -16.84 -15.97
CA GLU A 101 -11.39 -16.71 -17.39
C GLU A 101 -11.12 -18.07 -18.06
N GLY A 102 -11.16 -19.17 -17.30
CA GLY A 102 -10.94 -20.53 -17.81
C GLY A 102 -9.47 -20.83 -18.15
N LEU A 103 -8.51 -20.02 -17.64
CA LEU A 103 -7.08 -20.26 -17.83
C LEU A 103 -6.54 -21.36 -16.91
N THR A 104 -7.28 -21.74 -15.91
CA THR A 104 -7.02 -22.84 -14.99
C THR A 104 -8.35 -23.41 -14.46
N ASP A 105 -8.39 -24.71 -14.27
CA ASP A 105 -9.57 -25.41 -13.73
C ASP A 105 -9.55 -25.45 -12.18
N VAL A 106 -8.47 -24.97 -11.57
CA VAL A 106 -8.28 -25.00 -10.11
C VAL A 106 -8.31 -23.59 -9.54
N LEU A 107 -9.11 -23.40 -8.49
CA LEU A 107 -9.11 -22.16 -7.72
C LEU A 107 -7.89 -22.13 -6.77
N LEU A 108 -6.74 -21.76 -7.33
CA LEU A 108 -5.45 -21.75 -6.66
C LEU A 108 -5.46 -20.83 -5.42
N PHE A 109 -4.79 -21.29 -4.36
CA PHE A 109 -4.61 -20.58 -3.09
C PHE A 109 -5.89 -20.19 -2.35
N ASN A 110 -7.04 -20.75 -2.70
CA ASN A 110 -8.32 -20.44 -2.04
C ASN A 110 -8.30 -20.78 -0.55
N LYS A 111 -7.71 -21.90 -0.19
CA LYS A 111 -7.61 -22.39 1.20
C LYS A 111 -6.40 -21.85 1.96
N VAL A 112 -5.43 -21.26 1.26
CA VAL A 112 -4.21 -20.75 1.89
C VAL A 112 -4.52 -19.48 2.68
N ARG A 113 -4.22 -19.49 3.97
CA ARG A 113 -4.29 -18.29 4.81
C ARG A 113 -2.93 -17.65 4.87
N VAL A 114 -2.88 -16.35 4.59
CA VAL A 114 -1.69 -15.52 4.78
C VAL A 114 -2.03 -14.53 5.88
N GLU A 115 -1.24 -14.52 6.92
CA GLU A 115 -1.43 -13.59 8.04
C GLU A 115 -0.88 -12.22 7.70
N ARG A 116 -1.53 -11.21 8.24
CA ARG A 116 -1.14 -9.80 8.00
C ARG A 116 0.03 -9.37 8.87
N GLY A 117 0.41 -10.20 9.83
CA GLY A 117 1.34 -9.85 10.91
C GLY A 117 0.68 -8.95 11.97
N ASP A 118 1.39 -8.75 13.05
CA ASP A 118 0.91 -7.96 14.16
C ASP A 118 0.72 -6.49 13.78
N LYS A 119 -0.36 -5.90 14.28
CA LYS A 119 -0.57 -4.46 14.19
C LYS A 119 0.46 -3.78 15.09
N LYS A 120 1.36 -3.01 14.49
CA LYS A 120 2.26 -2.16 15.27
C LYS A 120 1.42 -1.18 16.08
N THR A 121 1.63 -1.15 17.39
CA THR A 121 1.04 -0.12 18.24
C THR A 121 1.55 1.25 17.78
N PRO A 122 0.66 2.19 17.45
CA PRO A 122 1.09 3.54 17.08
C PRO A 122 1.89 4.14 18.23
N LYS A 123 3.04 4.75 17.93
CA LYS A 123 3.76 5.57 18.89
C LYS A 123 3.03 6.91 18.99
N ALA A 124 2.44 7.18 20.14
CA ALA A 124 1.85 8.47 20.44
C ALA A 124 2.77 9.25 21.39
N LEU A 125 2.83 10.57 21.21
CA LEU A 125 3.44 11.45 22.19
C LEU A 125 2.43 11.70 23.30
N ASP A 126 2.91 11.70 24.54
CA ASP A 126 2.10 12.15 25.67
C ASP A 126 2.06 13.69 25.74
N LYS A 127 1.29 14.21 26.69
CA LYS A 127 1.15 15.66 26.83
C LYS A 127 2.46 16.34 27.21
N ALA A 128 3.26 15.72 28.06
CA ALA A 128 4.54 16.27 28.50
C ALA A 128 5.50 16.45 27.31
N ALA A 129 5.64 15.41 26.46
CA ALA A 129 6.46 15.46 25.26
C ALA A 129 5.95 16.51 24.23
N LEU A 130 4.63 16.71 24.13
CA LEU A 130 4.06 17.78 23.29
C LEU A 130 4.37 19.18 23.83
N ASP A 131 4.31 19.36 25.15
CA ASP A 131 4.61 20.63 25.82
C ASP A 131 6.12 20.94 25.71
N GLU A 132 7.00 19.94 25.86
CA GLU A 132 8.44 20.06 25.60
C GLU A 132 8.72 20.46 24.14
N LEU A 133 8.11 19.77 23.18
CA LEU A 133 8.25 20.10 21.75
C LEU A 133 7.81 21.53 21.43
N LYS A 134 6.72 21.99 22.04
CA LYS A 134 6.22 23.35 21.91
C LYS A 134 7.18 24.40 22.46
N ALA A 135 7.91 24.06 23.52
CA ALA A 135 8.87 24.96 24.15
C ALA A 135 10.23 25.06 23.42
N LEU A 136 10.49 24.18 22.44
CA LEU A 136 11.72 24.24 21.66
C LEU A 136 11.82 25.53 20.89
N CYS A 137 12.97 26.17 20.97
CA CYS A 137 13.34 27.31 20.13
C CYS A 137 14.47 26.88 19.19
N PHE A 138 14.44 27.36 17.96
CA PHE A 138 15.43 27.01 16.95
C PHE A 138 16.07 28.29 16.44
N ASP A 139 17.41 28.34 16.43
CA ASP A 139 18.17 29.51 16.02
C ASP A 139 19.11 29.22 14.83
N GLY A 140 19.47 30.25 14.09
CA GLY A 140 20.44 30.17 13.01
C GLY A 140 19.98 29.23 11.88
N TRP A 141 20.78 28.18 11.58
CA TRP A 141 20.51 27.22 10.49
C TRP A 141 19.35 26.27 10.77
N GLU A 142 18.90 26.19 12.02
CA GLU A 142 17.78 25.36 12.46
C GLU A 142 16.41 26.06 12.40
N ALA A 143 16.38 27.36 12.02
CA ALA A 143 15.13 28.15 12.00
C ALA A 143 13.99 27.52 11.18
N ASP A 144 14.32 26.76 10.11
CA ASP A 144 13.33 26.04 9.31
C ASP A 144 12.59 24.94 10.10
N LEU A 145 13.19 24.45 11.21
CA LEU A 145 12.57 23.45 12.07
C LEU A 145 11.39 24.03 12.87
N GLU A 146 11.31 25.34 13.07
CA GLU A 146 10.15 25.97 13.70
C GLU A 146 8.87 25.71 12.92
N THR A 147 8.90 25.89 11.61
CA THR A 147 7.76 25.59 10.75
C THR A 147 7.40 24.11 10.81
N ALA A 148 8.38 23.22 10.80
CA ALA A 148 8.13 21.78 10.90
C ALA A 148 7.51 21.40 12.26
N ARG A 149 8.02 21.98 13.37
CA ARG A 149 7.44 21.84 14.71
C ARG A 149 5.98 22.29 14.74
N ASP A 150 5.69 23.48 14.23
CA ASP A 150 4.36 24.07 14.30
C ASP A 150 3.34 23.28 13.46
N VAL A 151 3.73 22.82 12.26
CA VAL A 151 2.91 21.93 11.42
C VAL A 151 2.66 20.61 12.12
N PHE A 152 3.67 20.04 12.79
CA PHE A 152 3.52 18.81 13.54
C PHE A 152 2.58 18.96 14.75
N LEU A 153 2.74 20.02 15.54
CA LEU A 153 1.85 20.35 16.66
C LEU A 153 0.42 20.56 16.19
N PHE A 154 0.24 21.29 15.10
CA PHE A 154 -1.08 21.50 14.51
C PHE A 154 -1.71 20.16 14.08
N ALA A 155 -0.91 19.25 13.50
CA ALA A 155 -1.37 17.89 13.18
C ALA A 155 -1.82 17.12 14.43
N CYS A 156 -1.07 17.22 15.52
CA CYS A 156 -1.38 16.54 16.79
C CYS A 156 -2.71 17.06 17.39
N TYR A 157 -2.95 18.38 17.37
CA TYR A 157 -4.14 18.96 17.94
C TYR A 157 -5.40 18.80 17.08
N THR A 158 -5.23 18.77 15.75
CA THR A 158 -6.37 18.66 14.83
C THR A 158 -6.69 17.23 14.42
N GLY A 159 -5.74 16.29 14.59
CA GLY A 159 -5.83 14.93 14.04
C GLY A 159 -5.79 14.87 12.52
N ALA A 160 -5.42 15.98 11.85
CA ALA A 160 -5.32 16.04 10.39
C ALA A 160 -4.08 15.27 9.89
N ALA A 161 -4.24 14.55 8.78
CA ALA A 161 -3.10 13.90 8.14
C ALA A 161 -2.22 14.92 7.43
N TYR A 162 -0.91 14.65 7.32
CA TYR A 162 0.03 15.57 6.70
C TYR A 162 -0.40 16.04 5.29
N CYS A 163 -0.90 15.13 4.45
CA CYS A 163 -1.40 15.50 3.13
C CYS A 163 -2.59 16.47 3.17
N ASP A 164 -3.45 16.33 4.18
CA ASP A 164 -4.61 17.21 4.36
C ASP A 164 -4.14 18.58 4.85
N LEU A 165 -3.15 18.62 5.78
CA LEU A 165 -2.55 19.86 6.26
C LEU A 165 -1.91 20.66 5.14
N MET A 166 -1.11 20.02 4.28
CA MET A 166 -0.44 20.67 3.16
C MET A 166 -1.40 21.20 2.09
N ALA A 167 -2.65 20.76 2.11
CA ALA A 167 -3.72 21.23 1.22
C ALA A 167 -4.62 22.27 1.87
N LEU A 168 -4.40 22.64 3.14
CA LEU A 168 -5.21 23.65 3.82
C LEU A 168 -5.04 25.02 3.18
N ARG A 169 -6.15 25.74 3.13
CA ARG A 169 -6.25 27.15 2.66
C ARG A 169 -7.07 27.94 3.64
N LEU A 170 -7.01 29.26 3.55
CA LEU A 170 -7.78 30.15 4.41
C LEU A 170 -9.29 29.94 4.30
N GLU A 171 -9.79 29.52 3.16
CA GLU A 171 -11.20 29.18 2.92
C GLU A 171 -11.71 27.98 3.75
N HIS A 172 -10.79 27.16 4.27
CA HIS A 172 -11.13 26.05 5.17
C HIS A 172 -11.33 26.51 6.63
N LEU A 173 -10.96 27.77 6.96
CA LEU A 173 -11.23 28.37 8.26
C LEU A 173 -12.57 29.09 8.21
N VAL A 174 -13.53 28.57 8.96
CA VAL A 174 -14.90 29.08 9.02
C VAL A 174 -15.16 29.60 10.44
N ARG A 175 -15.83 30.75 10.58
CA ARG A 175 -16.35 31.19 11.86
C ARG A 175 -17.81 30.78 11.97
N ASP A 176 -18.18 30.31 13.16
CA ASP A 176 -19.60 30.08 13.49
C ASP A 176 -20.27 31.39 13.92
N ASP A 177 -21.56 31.28 14.22
CA ASP A 177 -22.39 32.43 14.66
C ASP A 177 -21.95 33.02 16.02
N GLU A 178 -21.19 32.23 16.82
CA GLU A 178 -20.63 32.63 18.12
C GLU A 178 -19.19 33.20 17.96
N GLY A 179 -18.66 33.24 16.75
CA GLY A 179 -17.33 33.75 16.42
C GLY A 179 -16.18 32.75 16.62
N ALA A 180 -16.45 31.50 16.99
CA ALA A 180 -15.44 30.47 17.12
C ALA A 180 -14.89 30.04 15.75
N LEU A 181 -13.59 29.77 15.69
CA LEU A 181 -12.92 29.30 14.48
C LEU A 181 -13.02 27.78 14.35
N TRP A 182 -13.51 27.35 13.21
CA TRP A 182 -13.60 25.96 12.84
C TRP A 182 -12.74 25.66 11.61
N LEU A 183 -12.11 24.46 11.60
CA LEU A 183 -11.39 23.94 10.44
C LEU A 183 -12.28 22.94 9.71
N LYS A 184 -12.77 23.30 8.51
CA LYS A 184 -13.67 22.50 7.70
C LYS A 184 -13.02 22.10 6.39
N PHE A 185 -12.69 20.82 6.24
CA PHE A 185 -12.06 20.28 5.02
C PHE A 185 -12.45 18.80 4.80
N ASN A 186 -12.36 18.35 3.56
CA ASN A 186 -12.57 16.95 3.22
C ASN A 186 -11.23 16.20 3.23
N ARG A 187 -11.20 15.01 3.84
CA ARG A 187 -10.00 14.18 3.87
C ARG A 187 -9.65 13.67 2.46
N GLN A 188 -8.45 13.92 2.00
CA GLN A 188 -7.98 13.46 0.67
C GLN A 188 -7.96 11.94 0.52
N LYS A 189 -7.85 11.19 1.62
CA LYS A 189 -7.77 9.73 1.59
C LYS A 189 -9.13 9.04 1.48
N THR A 190 -10.18 9.65 2.01
CA THR A 190 -11.50 9.01 2.14
C THR A 190 -12.61 9.75 1.39
N GLY A 191 -12.31 10.93 0.82
CA GLY A 191 -13.25 11.77 0.06
C GLY A 191 -14.10 12.62 0.97
#